data_c3d6189c1d90c4749419b7cfc523fbc0
#
_entry.id   c3d6189c1d90c4749419b7cfc523fbc0
#
_cell.length_a   1.000
_cell.length_b   1.000
_cell.length_c   1.000
_cell.angle_alpha   90.00
_cell.angle_beta   90.00
_cell.angle_gamma   90.00
#
_symmetry.space_group_name_H-M   'P 1'
#
loop_
_entity.id
_entity.type
_entity.pdbx_description
1 polymer ?
#
loop_
_entity_poly.entity_id
_entity_poly.type
_entity_poly.pdbx_seq_one_letter_code
_entity_poly.pdbx_strand_id
1 'polypeptide(L)'
;MSCKMGNFMNLRVFALLGVLLLAGGSGLSVRHLPSNPWKNEASQNIQMRYLAFQYQVIPVGNELGIVAEAYPVIDKLPDWASWYGEIMLSVYVSDEYGRVLASKDTVLVPRPLNREAGLPLEVSLDLGTNRHQPLSISFGYRLVLTD
;
A
#
# COMPACT_ATOMS: atom_id res chain seq x y z
N MET A 1 20.30 -27.07 -39.90
CA MET A 1 20.03 -25.73 -39.38
C MET A 1 19.05 -25.83 -38.24
N SER A 2 19.51 -25.84 -37.02
CA SER A 2 18.61 -25.78 -35.90
C SER A 2 18.22 -24.34 -35.67
N CYS A 3 17.00 -23.97 -36.02
CA CYS A 3 16.37 -22.80 -35.41
C CYS A 3 16.31 -23.06 -33.93
N LYS A 4 17.23 -22.53 -33.18
CA LYS A 4 17.00 -22.30 -31.76
C LYS A 4 15.84 -21.34 -31.67
N MET A 5 14.67 -21.90 -31.56
CA MET A 5 13.56 -21.16 -31.02
C MET A 5 13.98 -20.63 -29.68
N GLY A 6 14.06 -19.30 -29.62
CA GLY A 6 14.46 -18.67 -28.40
C GLY A 6 13.67 -19.22 -27.24
N ASN A 7 14.35 -19.41 -26.16
CA ASN A 7 13.70 -19.64 -24.88
C ASN A 7 12.57 -18.63 -24.76
N PHE A 8 11.35 -19.14 -24.93
CA PHE A 8 10.23 -18.45 -24.34
C PHE A 8 10.51 -18.43 -22.85
N MET A 9 11.13 -17.38 -22.39
CA MET A 9 11.12 -17.09 -20.97
C MET A 9 9.65 -17.05 -20.60
N ASN A 10 9.21 -18.05 -19.87
CA ASN A 10 7.90 -18.05 -19.27
C ASN A 10 7.91 -16.91 -18.24
N LEU A 11 7.66 -15.71 -18.71
CA LEU A 11 7.52 -14.56 -17.85
C LEU A 11 6.30 -14.80 -16.97
N ARG A 12 6.55 -15.25 -15.75
CA ARG A 12 5.48 -15.41 -14.77
C ARG A 12 5.18 -14.05 -14.21
N VAL A 13 3.98 -13.60 -14.47
CA VAL A 13 3.48 -12.32 -13.97
C VAL A 13 2.35 -12.61 -13.00
N PHE A 14 2.44 -12.04 -11.82
CA PHE A 14 1.41 -12.14 -10.81
C PHE A 14 1.03 -10.72 -10.35
N ALA A 15 -0.19 -10.31 -10.69
CA ALA A 15 -0.73 -9.02 -10.30
C ALA A 15 -1.52 -9.16 -9.00
N LEU A 16 -1.14 -8.38 -8.00
CA LEU A 16 -1.78 -8.35 -6.69
C LEU A 16 -2.47 -7.01 -6.49
N LEU A 17 -3.77 -7.05 -6.31
CA LEU A 17 -4.57 -5.87 -6.05
C LEU A 17 -5.06 -5.90 -4.60
N GLY A 18 -4.51 -5.01 -3.77
CA GLY A 18 -4.89 -4.87 -2.37
C GLY A 18 -6.01 -3.87 -2.11
N VAL A 19 -6.50 -3.22 -3.17
CA VAL A 19 -7.62 -2.29 -3.09
C VAL A 19 -8.51 -2.43 -4.30
N LEU A 20 -9.77 -2.70 -4.07
CA LEU A 20 -10.82 -2.57 -5.07
C LEU A 20 -11.56 -1.27 -4.81
N LEU A 21 -11.16 -0.21 -5.50
CA LEU A 21 -11.88 1.06 -5.44
C LEU A 21 -13.09 0.97 -6.37
N LEU A 22 -14.25 0.71 -5.78
CA LEU A 22 -15.51 0.84 -6.48
C LEU A 22 -15.88 2.32 -6.49
N ALA A 23 -15.56 3.01 -7.57
CA ALA A 23 -16.04 4.36 -7.82
C ALA A 23 -17.54 4.29 -8.16
N GLY A 24 -18.38 4.29 -7.15
CA GLY A 24 -19.82 4.33 -7.30
C GLY A 24 -20.41 5.36 -6.35
N GLY A 25 -20.91 6.50 -6.87
CA GLY A 25 -21.51 7.55 -6.07
C GLY A 25 -20.49 8.54 -5.49
N SER A 26 -20.96 9.56 -4.80
CA SER A 26 -20.19 10.69 -4.28
C SER A 26 -19.24 10.29 -3.13
N GLY A 27 -18.03 9.82 -3.43
CA GLY A 27 -16.96 9.62 -2.48
C GLY A 27 -16.40 8.21 -2.46
N LEU A 28 -15.10 8.13 -2.16
CA LEU A 28 -14.38 6.88 -1.93
C LEU A 28 -14.72 6.35 -0.53
N SER A 29 -14.96 5.05 -0.43
CA SER A 29 -15.16 4.37 0.84
C SER A 29 -14.10 3.28 1.03
N VAL A 30 -13.52 3.25 2.23
CA VAL A 30 -12.51 2.25 2.62
C VAL A 30 -13.00 1.35 3.76
N ARG A 31 -14.30 1.24 3.95
CA ARG A 31 -14.90 0.40 5.00
C ARG A 31 -14.46 -1.06 4.93
N HIS A 32 -14.16 -1.54 3.74
CA HIS A 32 -13.74 -2.92 3.50
C HIS A 32 -12.25 -3.16 3.79
N LEU A 33 -11.49 -2.10 4.05
CA LEU A 33 -10.07 -2.21 4.35
C LEU A 33 -9.84 -2.27 5.86
N PRO A 34 -8.83 -3.05 6.30
CA PRO A 34 -8.35 -2.94 7.67
C PRO A 34 -7.94 -1.50 7.98
N SER A 35 -8.33 -1.00 9.12
CA SER A 35 -8.01 0.36 9.55
C SER A 35 -7.67 0.41 11.03
N ASN A 36 -6.85 1.38 11.41
CA ASN A 36 -6.57 1.72 12.79
C ASN A 36 -7.00 3.15 13.07
N PRO A 37 -7.49 3.43 14.30
CA PRO A 37 -7.66 4.82 14.73
C PRO A 37 -6.34 5.58 14.64
N TRP A 38 -6.41 6.84 14.28
CA TRP A 38 -5.23 7.69 14.29
C TRP A 38 -4.71 7.88 15.71
N LYS A 39 -3.43 7.59 15.89
CA LYS A 39 -2.67 7.87 17.12
C LYS A 39 -1.34 8.51 16.76
N ASN A 40 -1.07 9.66 17.37
CA ASN A 40 0.20 10.35 17.17
C ASN A 40 1.37 9.55 17.74
N GLU A 41 2.49 9.52 16.99
CA GLU A 41 3.79 9.03 17.43
C GLU A 41 3.87 7.56 17.87
N ALA A 42 2.76 6.86 17.91
CA ALA A 42 2.76 5.44 18.22
C ALA A 42 3.03 4.61 16.96
N SER A 43 3.93 3.65 17.05
CA SER A 43 4.11 2.66 16.00
C SER A 43 2.91 1.71 15.98
N GLN A 44 2.30 1.57 14.82
CA GLN A 44 1.13 0.73 14.61
C GLN A 44 1.34 -0.21 13.42
N ASN A 45 0.57 -1.28 13.37
CA ASN A 45 0.64 -2.27 12.31
C ASN A 45 -0.73 -2.49 11.69
N ILE A 46 -0.76 -2.63 10.39
CA ILE A 46 -1.92 -3.13 9.64
C ILE A 46 -1.44 -4.26 8.75
N GLN A 47 -1.98 -5.45 8.95
CA GLN A 47 -1.66 -6.59 8.10
C GLN A 47 -2.74 -6.77 7.05
N MET A 48 -2.29 -6.82 5.79
CA MET A 48 -3.10 -7.18 4.65
C MET A 48 -2.64 -8.54 4.10
N ARG A 49 -3.28 -9.01 3.04
CA ARG A 49 -3.00 -10.37 2.53
C ARG A 49 -1.56 -10.56 2.07
N TYR A 50 -1.02 -9.59 1.34
CA TYR A 50 0.31 -9.70 0.70
C TYR A 50 1.34 -8.75 1.27
N LEU A 51 0.92 -7.71 1.94
CA LEU A 51 1.78 -6.74 2.60
C LEU A 51 1.32 -6.50 4.04
N ALA A 52 2.28 -6.34 4.93
CA ALA A 52 2.06 -5.89 6.29
C ALA A 52 2.71 -4.50 6.45
N PHE A 53 1.93 -3.53 6.87
CA PHE A 53 2.39 -2.15 7.03
C PHE A 53 2.73 -1.87 8.49
N GLN A 54 3.93 -1.38 8.74
CA GLN A 54 4.33 -0.76 10.00
C GLN A 54 4.42 0.73 9.77
N TYR A 55 3.77 1.53 10.58
CA TYR A 55 3.69 2.95 10.34
C TYR A 55 3.63 3.78 11.61
N GLN A 56 4.00 5.05 11.47
CA GLN A 56 3.82 6.09 12.47
C GLN A 56 3.14 7.30 11.83
N VAL A 57 2.35 7.97 12.62
CA VAL A 57 1.72 9.23 12.24
C VAL A 57 2.45 10.35 12.96
N ILE A 58 2.99 11.29 12.18
CA ILE A 58 3.77 12.42 12.69
C ILE A 58 3.08 13.70 12.23
N PRO A 59 2.37 14.41 13.12
CA PRO A 59 1.80 15.70 12.75
C PRO A 59 2.92 16.71 12.47
N VAL A 60 2.83 17.41 11.33
CA VAL A 60 3.77 18.46 10.94
C VAL A 60 2.98 19.70 10.55
N GLY A 61 2.88 20.66 11.45
CA GLY A 61 2.07 21.86 11.21
C GLY A 61 0.60 21.50 11.01
N ASN A 62 0.05 21.89 9.86
CA ASN A 62 -1.33 21.59 9.46
C ASN A 62 -1.46 20.28 8.67
N GLU A 63 -0.36 19.59 8.42
CA GLU A 63 -0.32 18.36 7.66
C GLU A 63 -0.15 17.15 8.56
N LEU A 64 -0.58 15.99 8.05
CA LEU A 64 -0.39 14.70 8.67
C LEU A 64 0.70 13.96 7.92
N GLY A 65 1.86 13.80 8.56
CA GLY A 65 2.94 12.95 8.04
C GLY A 65 2.69 11.49 8.38
N ILE A 66 2.85 10.61 7.42
CA ILE A 66 2.79 9.15 7.62
C ILE A 66 4.07 8.55 7.08
N VAL A 67 4.82 7.92 7.98
CA VAL A 67 6.03 7.17 7.65
C VAL A 67 5.73 5.69 7.85
N ALA A 68 5.89 4.92 6.80
CA ALA A 68 5.54 3.51 6.82
C ALA A 68 6.59 2.65 6.10
N GLU A 69 6.61 1.38 6.45
CA GLU A 69 7.29 0.33 5.72
C GLU A 69 6.31 -0.81 5.46
N ALA A 70 6.25 -1.25 4.22
CA ALA A 70 5.41 -2.37 3.81
C ALA A 70 6.26 -3.61 3.62
N TYR A 71 6.06 -4.61 4.46
CA TYR A 71 6.79 -5.87 4.42
C TYR A 71 6.00 -6.93 3.66
N PRO A 72 6.66 -7.71 2.78
CA PRO A 72 5.97 -8.80 2.11
C PRO A 72 5.56 -9.89 3.11
N VAL A 73 4.34 -10.38 2.97
CA VAL A 73 3.85 -11.54 3.72
C VAL A 73 4.35 -12.80 3.00
N ILE A 74 5.42 -13.37 3.52
CA ILE A 74 6.23 -14.41 2.86
C ILE A 74 5.38 -15.63 2.46
N ASP A 75 4.50 -16.07 3.34
CA ASP A 75 3.67 -17.26 3.13
C ASP A 75 2.65 -17.12 2.00
N LYS A 76 2.36 -15.89 1.59
CA LYS A 76 1.35 -15.60 0.57
C LYS A 76 1.92 -15.29 -0.80
N LEU A 77 3.20 -14.96 -0.86
CA LEU A 77 3.86 -14.64 -2.12
C LEU A 77 4.29 -15.91 -2.85
N PRO A 78 4.21 -15.92 -4.20
CA PRO A 78 4.70 -17.05 -4.97
C PRO A 78 6.20 -17.25 -4.78
N ASP A 79 6.65 -18.51 -4.69
CA ASP A 79 8.07 -18.84 -4.49
C ASP A 79 8.95 -18.39 -5.67
N TRP A 80 8.37 -18.35 -6.87
CA TRP A 80 9.07 -17.94 -8.08
C TRP A 80 9.28 -16.43 -8.19
N ALA A 81 8.56 -15.62 -7.40
CA ALA A 81 8.66 -14.18 -7.49
C ALA A 81 10.02 -13.70 -6.97
N SER A 82 10.74 -12.96 -7.79
CA SER A 82 12.06 -12.43 -7.47
C SER A 82 12.16 -10.91 -7.67
N TRP A 83 11.14 -10.30 -8.25
CA TRP A 83 11.18 -8.89 -8.62
C TRP A 83 9.82 -8.21 -8.44
N TYR A 84 9.87 -6.99 -7.96
CA TYR A 84 8.72 -6.08 -8.03
C TYR A 84 8.75 -5.35 -9.36
N GLY A 85 7.87 -5.71 -10.29
CA GLY A 85 7.73 -5.05 -11.58
C GLY A 85 6.96 -3.74 -11.50
N GLU A 86 5.89 -3.70 -10.70
CA GLU A 86 5.17 -2.47 -10.36
C GLU A 86 4.88 -2.45 -8.87
N ILE A 87 5.01 -1.28 -8.28
CA ILE A 87 4.67 -1.03 -6.88
C ILE A 87 3.95 0.30 -6.79
N MET A 88 2.71 0.27 -6.35
CA MET A 88 1.98 1.45 -5.94
C MET A 88 1.46 1.22 -4.52
N LEU A 89 1.78 2.11 -3.63
CA LEU A 89 1.30 2.09 -2.24
C LEU A 89 0.38 3.28 -2.03
N SER A 90 -0.73 3.04 -1.37
CA SER A 90 -1.74 4.07 -1.11
C SER A 90 -2.00 4.21 0.38
N VAL A 91 -2.19 5.44 0.82
CA VAL A 91 -2.61 5.77 2.19
C VAL A 91 -3.96 6.45 2.11
N TYR A 92 -4.86 6.06 2.99
CA TYR A 92 -6.17 6.65 3.13
C TYR A 92 -6.36 7.13 4.56
N VAL A 93 -6.82 8.36 4.71
CA VAL A 93 -7.33 8.88 5.97
C VAL A 93 -8.84 9.02 5.80
N SER A 94 -9.59 8.36 6.67
CA SER A 94 -11.04 8.29 6.60
C SER A 94 -11.68 8.73 7.91
N ASP A 95 -12.97 9.09 7.81
CA ASP A 95 -13.79 9.37 8.98
C ASP A 95 -14.30 8.09 9.65
N GLU A 96 -15.09 8.22 10.69
CA GLU A 96 -15.68 7.09 11.43
C GLU A 96 -16.61 6.22 10.58
N TYR A 97 -17.11 6.74 9.47
CA TYR A 97 -17.97 6.01 8.54
C TYR A 97 -17.21 5.36 7.39
N GLY A 98 -15.88 5.48 7.36
CA GLY A 98 -15.05 4.94 6.30
C GLY A 98 -15.00 5.79 5.04
N ARG A 99 -15.47 7.03 5.08
CA ARG A 99 -15.35 7.96 3.94
C ARG A 99 -13.95 8.53 3.90
N VAL A 100 -13.33 8.50 2.74
CA VAL A 100 -11.98 9.03 2.54
C VAL A 100 -12.00 10.55 2.57
N LEU A 101 -11.23 11.13 3.48
CA LEU A 101 -11.05 12.58 3.62
C LEU A 101 -9.78 13.05 2.93
N ALA A 102 -8.76 12.24 2.90
CA ALA A 102 -7.51 12.48 2.20
C ALA A 102 -6.87 11.16 1.80
N SER A 103 -6.18 11.15 0.68
CA SER A 103 -5.44 9.98 0.21
C SER A 103 -4.24 10.39 -0.61
N LYS A 104 -3.27 9.50 -0.68
CA LYS A 104 -2.11 9.67 -1.54
C LYS A 104 -1.60 8.33 -2.03
N ASP A 105 -1.33 8.26 -3.33
CA ASP A 105 -0.69 7.15 -3.98
C ASP A 105 0.79 7.46 -4.18
N THR A 106 1.63 6.46 -3.94
CA THR A 106 3.06 6.56 -4.16
C THR A 106 3.51 5.40 -5.04
N VAL A 107 4.11 5.73 -6.17
CA VAL A 107 4.70 4.74 -7.07
C VAL A 107 6.17 4.60 -6.72
N LEU A 108 6.61 3.37 -6.45
CA LEU A 108 8.00 3.07 -6.18
C LEU A 108 8.69 2.54 -7.43
N VAL A 109 9.98 2.79 -7.52
CA VAL A 109 10.81 2.26 -8.61
C VAL A 109 10.83 0.72 -8.54
N PRO A 110 10.68 0.01 -9.67
CA PRO A 110 10.85 -1.44 -9.72
C PRO A 110 12.18 -1.88 -9.08
N ARG A 111 12.13 -2.98 -8.35
CA ARG A 111 13.28 -3.44 -7.55
C ARG A 111 13.23 -4.93 -7.28
N PRO A 112 14.37 -5.53 -6.89
CA PRO A 112 14.38 -6.91 -6.44
C PRO A 112 13.45 -7.13 -5.25
N LEU A 113 12.75 -8.26 -5.24
CA LEU A 113 11.93 -8.68 -4.11
C LEU A 113 12.84 -9.17 -2.99
N ASN A 114 12.99 -8.37 -1.96
CA ASN A 114 13.66 -8.77 -0.74
C ASN A 114 12.60 -9.11 0.31
N ARG A 115 12.54 -10.39 0.68
CA ARG A 115 11.51 -10.90 1.60
C ARG A 115 11.71 -10.43 3.04
N GLU A 116 12.86 -9.87 3.36
CA GLU A 116 13.19 -9.37 4.69
C GLU A 116 13.17 -7.85 4.79
N ALA A 117 13.13 -7.15 3.68
CA ALA A 117 13.15 -5.70 3.64
C ALA A 117 11.77 -5.10 3.37
N GLY A 118 11.46 -4.01 4.05
CA GLY A 118 10.25 -3.23 3.83
C GLY A 118 10.35 -2.31 2.62
N LEU A 119 9.20 -2.05 1.99
CA LEU A 119 9.05 -1.01 0.99
C LEU A 119 8.78 0.32 1.70
N PRO A 120 9.60 1.35 1.49
CA PRO A 120 9.43 2.61 2.20
C PRO A 120 8.26 3.42 1.64
N LEU A 121 7.50 4.04 2.52
CA LEU A 121 6.42 4.95 2.18
C LEU A 121 6.47 6.14 3.12
N GLU A 122 6.59 7.32 2.56
CA GLU A 122 6.55 8.57 3.32
C GLU A 122 5.63 9.54 2.59
N VAL A 123 4.57 9.96 3.24
CA VAL A 123 3.59 10.87 2.66
C VAL A 123 3.19 11.94 3.66
N SER A 124 2.73 13.07 3.12
CA SER A 124 2.16 14.16 3.89
C SER A 124 0.78 14.48 3.32
N LEU A 125 -0.21 14.55 4.18
CA LEU A 125 -1.60 14.78 3.81
C LEU A 125 -2.13 16.03 4.49
N ASP A 126 -2.78 16.90 3.73
CA ASP A 126 -3.50 18.05 4.26
C ASP A 126 -4.96 17.65 4.52
N LEU A 127 -5.36 17.67 5.78
CA LEU A 127 -6.72 17.35 6.19
C LEU A 127 -7.62 18.58 6.29
N GLY A 128 -7.05 19.78 6.20
CA GLY A 128 -7.81 21.03 6.34
C GLY A 128 -8.59 21.06 7.66
N THR A 129 -9.90 21.35 7.57
CA THR A 129 -10.80 21.41 8.72
C THR A 129 -11.21 20.04 9.26
N ASN A 130 -10.90 18.95 8.56
CA ASN A 130 -11.29 17.59 8.94
C ASN A 130 -10.47 17.03 10.11
N ARG A 131 -9.46 17.75 10.60
CA ARG A 131 -8.56 17.30 11.67
C ARG A 131 -9.24 17.09 13.03
N HIS A 132 -10.39 17.68 13.24
CA HIS A 132 -11.06 17.73 14.55
C HIS A 132 -12.05 16.59 14.79
N GLN A 133 -12.17 15.67 13.87
CA GLN A 133 -13.04 14.50 14.00
C GLN A 133 -12.22 13.22 14.18
N PRO A 134 -12.83 12.14 14.66
CA PRO A 134 -12.15 10.85 14.72
C PRO A 134 -11.70 10.40 13.33
N LEU A 135 -10.41 10.09 13.21
CA LEU A 135 -9.79 9.69 11.96
C LEU A 135 -9.28 8.26 12.06
N SER A 136 -9.28 7.58 10.92
CA SER A 136 -8.71 6.24 10.76
C SER A 136 -7.74 6.21 9.59
N ILE A 137 -6.70 5.39 9.73
CA ILE A 137 -5.68 5.17 8.70
C ILE A 137 -5.88 3.79 8.11
N SER A 138 -5.85 3.71 6.80
CA SER A 138 -5.82 2.46 6.06
C SER A 138 -4.85 2.55 4.89
N PHE A 139 -4.45 1.39 4.37
CA PHE A 139 -3.51 1.28 3.26
C PHE A 139 -4.11 0.48 2.13
N GLY A 140 -3.61 0.76 0.94
CA GLY A 140 -3.86 -0.04 -0.24
C GLY A 140 -2.57 -0.25 -1.01
N TYR A 141 -2.57 -1.18 -1.94
CA TYR A 141 -1.42 -1.41 -2.79
C TYR A 141 -1.83 -2.04 -4.12
N ARG A 142 -0.94 -1.84 -5.08
CA ARG A 142 -0.94 -2.58 -6.34
C ARG A 142 0.48 -3.09 -6.55
N LEU A 143 0.61 -4.39 -6.68
CA LEU A 143 1.88 -5.06 -6.94
C LEU A 143 1.79 -5.89 -8.21
N VAL A 144 2.82 -5.83 -9.02
CA VAL A 144 3.07 -6.79 -10.10
C VAL A 144 4.40 -7.46 -9.81
N LEU A 145 4.36 -8.77 -9.63
CA LEU A 145 5.55 -9.57 -9.34
C LEU A 145 6.00 -10.29 -10.61
N THR A 146 7.30 -10.38 -10.78
CA THR A 146 7.90 -11.11 -11.90
C THR A 146 9.02 -12.03 -11.40
N ASP A 147 9.43 -12.97 -12.23
CA ASP A 147 10.59 -13.83 -12.04
C ASP A 147 11.88 -13.18 -12.58
#